data_e20962dd837c0fbcf967eae38da7abe0
#
_entry.id   e20962dd837c0fbcf967eae38da7abe0
#
_cell.length_a   1.000
_cell.length_b   1.000
_cell.length_c   1.000
_cell.angle_alpha   90.00
_cell.angle_beta   90.00
_cell.angle_gamma   90.00
#
_symmetry.space_group_name_H-M   'P 1'
#
loop_
_entity.id
_entity.type
_entity.pdbx_description
1 polymer ?
#
loop_
_entity_poly.entity_id
_entity_poly.type
_entity_poly.pdbx_seq_one_letter_code
_entity_poly.pdbx_strand_id
1 'polypeptide(L)'
;KPDFSYLYGAHHWSKPMYSINRPGGSLGRSQVCNLALYRDGDRAVTDQVFVDWLDRLFARNLWLDLARKRPIPHESYFAVAGYFVYYAYYYGSGCMLELPEEQQAFYKAQFAHLLLDLQESDGCWCDFPLYDYHQSYGTAFAIMTLVRCR
;
A
#
# COMPACT_ATOMS: atom_id res chain seq x y z
N LYS A 1 -3.66 9.34 -13.71
CA LYS A 1 -5.08 9.29 -14.12
C LYS A 1 -5.90 10.28 -13.30
N PRO A 2 -7.14 10.63 -13.72
CA PRO A 2 -7.97 11.59 -12.99
C PRO A 2 -8.30 11.19 -11.54
N ASP A 3 -8.26 9.89 -11.23
CA ASP A 3 -8.49 9.32 -9.91
C ASP A 3 -7.21 9.15 -9.08
N PHE A 4 -6.11 9.74 -9.51
CA PHE A 4 -4.79 9.61 -8.87
C PHE A 4 -4.30 8.17 -8.70
N SER A 5 -4.76 7.26 -9.57
CA SER A 5 -4.13 5.95 -9.75
C SER A 5 -3.06 6.01 -10.83
N TYR A 6 -2.05 5.16 -10.73
CA TYR A 6 -0.91 5.18 -11.64
C TYR A 6 -0.81 3.87 -12.42
N LEU A 7 -0.33 3.96 -13.67
CA LEU A 7 -0.10 2.78 -14.49
C LEU A 7 1.10 1.98 -13.96
N TYR A 8 1.06 0.68 -14.11
CA TYR A 8 2.16 -0.20 -13.72
C TYR A 8 3.40 0.01 -14.59
N GLY A 9 3.21 0.29 -15.87
CA GLY A 9 4.30 0.55 -16.80
C GLY A 9 3.86 1.30 -18.05
N ALA A 10 4.76 2.03 -18.67
CA ALA A 10 4.49 2.88 -19.83
C ALA A 10 4.00 2.09 -21.06
N HIS A 11 4.49 0.86 -21.23
CA HIS A 11 4.06 -0.03 -22.33
C HIS A 11 2.66 -0.61 -22.13
N HIS A 12 2.08 -0.45 -20.94
CA HIS A 12 0.69 -0.81 -20.64
C HIS A 12 -0.29 0.35 -20.82
N TRP A 13 0.16 1.50 -21.34
CA TRP A 13 -0.70 2.68 -21.54
C TRP A 13 -1.88 2.40 -22.47
N SER A 14 -1.69 1.57 -23.48
CA SER A 14 -2.74 1.18 -24.43
C SER A 14 -3.72 0.15 -23.86
N LYS A 15 -3.47 -0.35 -22.67
CA LYS A 15 -4.26 -1.40 -22.01
C LYS A 15 -4.65 -1.00 -20.58
N PRO A 16 -5.32 0.17 -20.40
CA PRO A 16 -5.75 0.63 -19.07
C PRO A 16 -6.75 -0.33 -18.41
N MET A 17 -7.35 -1.23 -19.18
CA MET A 17 -8.29 -2.23 -18.71
C MET A 17 -7.64 -3.42 -18.00
N TYR A 18 -6.33 -3.61 -18.10
CA TYR A 18 -5.67 -4.64 -17.31
C TYR A 18 -5.91 -4.41 -15.82
N SER A 19 -6.20 -5.49 -15.13
CA SER A 19 -6.56 -5.48 -13.70
C SER A 19 -5.51 -4.77 -12.85
N ILE A 20 -4.22 -4.93 -13.14
CA ILE A 20 -3.12 -4.25 -12.46
C ILE A 20 -3.18 -2.71 -12.59
N ASN A 21 -3.78 -2.19 -13.66
CA ASN A 21 -3.91 -0.76 -13.92
C ASN A 21 -5.21 -0.16 -13.37
N ARG A 22 -6.10 -0.98 -12.83
CA ARG A 22 -7.31 -0.52 -12.11
C ARG A 22 -6.94 -0.04 -10.71
N PRO A 23 -7.81 0.73 -10.04
CA PRO A 23 -7.57 1.18 -8.67
C PRO A 23 -7.18 0.07 -7.69
N GLY A 24 -7.85 -1.10 -7.77
CA GLY A 24 -7.52 -2.26 -6.93
C GLY A 24 -6.11 -2.83 -7.13
N GLY A 25 -5.56 -2.72 -8.37
CA GLY A 25 -4.18 -3.13 -8.68
C GLY A 25 -3.14 -2.03 -8.39
N SER A 26 -3.59 -0.82 -8.04
CA SER A 26 -2.75 0.35 -7.80
C SER A 26 -2.72 0.78 -6.32
N LEU A 27 -3.27 -0.01 -5.40
CA LEU A 27 -3.43 0.39 -3.99
C LEU A 27 -2.12 0.84 -3.36
N GLY A 28 -1.05 0.06 -3.44
CA GLY A 28 0.25 0.44 -2.91
C GLY A 28 0.97 1.48 -3.77
N ARG A 29 0.95 1.29 -5.10
CA ARG A 29 1.62 2.19 -6.05
C ARG A 29 1.07 3.61 -5.98
N SER A 30 -0.24 3.77 -5.79
CA SER A 30 -0.85 5.10 -5.67
C SER A 30 -0.44 5.80 -4.38
N GLN A 31 -0.25 5.09 -3.28
CA GLN A 31 0.27 5.71 -2.04
C GLN A 31 1.64 6.36 -2.29
N VAL A 32 2.59 5.60 -2.83
CA VAL A 32 3.94 6.11 -3.03
C VAL A 32 4.01 7.23 -4.07
N CYS A 33 3.28 7.10 -5.18
CA CYS A 33 3.29 8.12 -6.22
C CYS A 33 2.65 9.44 -5.75
N ASN A 34 1.51 9.37 -5.07
CA ASN A 34 0.85 10.54 -4.51
C ASN A 34 1.74 11.21 -3.44
N LEU A 35 2.34 10.43 -2.54
CA LEU A 35 3.25 10.96 -1.53
C LEU A 35 4.46 11.66 -2.15
N ALA A 36 5.07 11.05 -3.17
CA ALA A 36 6.23 11.62 -3.86
C ALA A 36 5.87 12.95 -4.54
N LEU A 37 4.76 12.98 -5.30
CA LEU A 37 4.31 14.19 -5.99
C LEU A 37 3.93 15.30 -5.01
N TYR A 38 3.22 14.98 -3.93
CA TYR A 38 2.90 15.95 -2.89
C TYR A 38 4.14 16.60 -2.29
N ARG A 39 5.14 15.79 -1.93
CA ARG A 39 6.41 16.27 -1.37
C ARG A 39 7.27 17.04 -2.37
N ASP A 40 7.10 16.76 -3.65
CA ASP A 40 7.73 17.52 -4.74
C ASP A 40 6.99 18.85 -5.05
N GLY A 41 5.84 19.09 -4.40
CA GLY A 41 5.08 20.32 -4.52
C GLY A 41 4.00 20.32 -5.60
N ASP A 42 3.59 19.16 -6.09
CA ASP A 42 2.45 19.04 -7.02
C ASP A 42 1.14 19.38 -6.29
N ARG A 43 0.59 20.54 -6.62
CA ARG A 43 -0.63 21.07 -6.02
C ARG A 43 -1.91 20.30 -6.40
N ALA A 44 -1.85 19.42 -7.38
CA ALA A 44 -2.98 18.57 -7.72
C ALA A 44 -3.20 17.46 -6.67
N VAL A 45 -2.14 17.04 -5.97
CA VAL A 45 -2.24 16.07 -4.88
C VAL A 45 -2.55 16.84 -3.59
N THR A 46 -3.77 16.71 -3.10
CA THR A 46 -4.28 17.37 -1.90
C THR A 46 -4.49 16.36 -0.76
N ASP A 47 -4.77 16.85 0.45
CA ASP A 47 -5.15 16.00 1.60
C ASP A 47 -6.33 15.08 1.25
N GLN A 48 -7.31 15.57 0.47
CA GLN A 48 -8.44 14.77 0.03
C GLN A 48 -8.00 13.57 -0.85
N VAL A 49 -6.97 13.74 -1.67
CA VAL A 49 -6.40 12.62 -2.47
C VAL A 49 -5.82 11.57 -1.54
N PHE A 50 -5.15 11.97 -0.46
CA PHE A 50 -4.64 11.02 0.54
C PHE A 50 -5.78 10.30 1.26
N VAL A 51 -6.80 11.02 1.72
CA VAL A 51 -8.00 10.43 2.34
C VAL A 51 -8.64 9.40 1.40
N ASP A 52 -8.93 9.77 0.16
CA ASP A 52 -9.57 8.89 -0.82
C ASP A 52 -8.76 7.61 -1.08
N TRP A 53 -7.43 7.71 -1.08
CA TRP A 53 -6.56 6.55 -1.32
C TRP A 53 -6.30 5.71 -0.08
N LEU A 54 -6.27 6.30 1.11
CA LEU A 54 -6.23 5.56 2.37
C LEU A 54 -7.54 4.80 2.59
N ASP A 55 -8.67 5.43 2.41
CA ASP A 55 -9.98 4.77 2.50
C ASP A 55 -10.09 3.61 1.50
N ARG A 56 -9.61 3.82 0.28
CA ARG A 56 -9.57 2.78 -0.75
C ARG A 56 -8.61 1.64 -0.38
N LEU A 57 -7.47 1.94 0.24
CA LEU A 57 -6.52 0.94 0.72
C LEU A 57 -7.19 0.03 1.75
N PHE A 58 -7.80 0.58 2.78
CA PHE A 58 -8.44 -0.19 3.84
C PHE A 58 -9.70 -0.93 3.36
N ALA A 59 -10.58 -0.26 2.63
CA ALA A 59 -11.81 -0.88 2.10
C ALA A 59 -11.52 -2.04 1.13
N ARG A 60 -10.35 -2.07 0.49
CA ARG A 60 -9.95 -3.06 -0.49
C ARG A 60 -8.72 -3.86 -0.10
N ASN A 61 -8.34 -3.82 1.16
CA ASN A 61 -7.15 -4.50 1.68
C ASN A 61 -7.14 -6.01 1.35
N LEU A 62 -8.30 -6.64 1.30
CA LEU A 62 -8.43 -8.05 0.91
C LEU A 62 -7.71 -8.38 -0.41
N TRP A 63 -7.68 -7.45 -1.38
CA TRP A 63 -6.98 -7.68 -2.65
C TRP A 63 -5.47 -7.72 -2.52
N LEU A 64 -4.90 -6.98 -1.55
CA LEU A 64 -3.48 -7.09 -1.19
C LEU A 64 -3.23 -8.39 -0.43
N ASP A 65 -4.06 -8.71 0.54
CA ASP A 65 -3.91 -9.91 1.37
C ASP A 65 -4.02 -11.19 0.54
N LEU A 66 -4.91 -11.24 -0.44
CA LEU A 66 -5.00 -12.36 -1.39
C LEU A 66 -3.73 -12.56 -2.23
N ALA A 67 -2.91 -11.52 -2.41
CA ALA A 67 -1.63 -11.62 -3.08
C ALA A 67 -0.49 -12.02 -2.13
N ARG A 68 -0.66 -11.77 -0.82
CA ARG A 68 0.32 -12.08 0.21
C ARG A 68 0.61 -13.58 0.25
N LYS A 69 1.88 -13.92 0.36
CA LYS A 69 2.36 -15.31 0.41
C LYS A 69 2.08 -16.17 -0.83
N ARG A 70 1.64 -15.58 -1.94
CA ARG A 70 1.54 -16.32 -3.19
C ARG A 70 2.91 -16.47 -3.84
N PRO A 71 3.34 -17.69 -4.18
CA PRO A 71 4.66 -17.94 -4.75
C PRO A 71 4.78 -17.42 -6.19
N ILE A 72 3.66 -17.28 -6.91
CA ILE A 72 3.65 -16.77 -8.28
C ILE A 72 3.20 -15.32 -8.22
N PRO A 73 4.07 -14.34 -8.51
CA PRO A 73 3.70 -12.93 -8.59
C PRO A 73 2.63 -12.69 -9.66
N HIS A 74 1.77 -11.69 -9.43
CA HIS A 74 0.74 -11.25 -10.38
C HIS A 74 -0.38 -12.27 -10.70
N GLU A 75 -0.51 -13.34 -9.91
CA GLU A 75 -1.53 -14.37 -10.10
C GLU A 75 -2.91 -13.98 -9.55
N SER A 76 -2.97 -13.04 -8.61
CA SER A 76 -4.24 -12.56 -8.04
C SER A 76 -5.06 -11.78 -9.08
N TYR A 77 -6.37 -11.60 -8.82
CA TYR A 77 -7.30 -10.93 -9.73
C TYR A 77 -6.82 -9.54 -10.21
N PHE A 78 -6.22 -8.75 -9.31
CA PHE A 78 -5.65 -7.45 -9.67
C PHE A 78 -4.16 -7.50 -10.03
N ALA A 79 -3.62 -8.70 -10.22
CA ALA A 79 -2.23 -8.92 -10.59
C ALA A 79 -1.22 -8.21 -9.66
N VAL A 80 -1.56 -8.05 -8.38
CA VAL A 80 -0.66 -7.52 -7.36
C VAL A 80 0.32 -8.64 -6.96
N ALA A 81 1.59 -8.30 -6.83
CA ALA A 81 2.58 -9.21 -6.28
C ALA A 81 2.61 -9.11 -4.75
N GLY A 82 2.76 -10.26 -4.07
CA GLY A 82 2.73 -10.34 -2.60
C GLY A 82 3.77 -9.43 -1.93
N TYR A 83 4.96 -9.33 -2.51
CA TYR A 83 6.07 -8.53 -1.97
C TYR A 83 5.82 -7.00 -1.97
N PHE A 84 4.63 -6.53 -2.35
CA PHE A 84 4.23 -5.11 -2.24
C PHE A 84 3.24 -4.83 -1.11
N VAL A 85 2.91 -5.81 -0.26
CA VAL A 85 1.90 -5.63 0.80
C VAL A 85 2.41 -4.67 1.87
N TYR A 86 3.51 -4.98 2.54
CA TYR A 86 4.07 -4.10 3.59
C TYR A 86 4.64 -2.80 3.01
N TYR A 87 5.12 -2.81 1.76
CA TYR A 87 5.43 -1.61 1.01
C TYR A 87 4.21 -0.66 0.92
N ALA A 88 3.02 -1.20 0.59
CA ALA A 88 1.80 -0.40 0.49
C ALA A 88 1.43 0.25 1.83
N TYR A 89 1.56 -0.49 2.94
CA TYR A 89 1.27 0.04 4.27
C TYR A 89 2.27 1.10 4.71
N TYR A 90 3.56 0.88 4.45
CA TYR A 90 4.59 1.85 4.77
C TYR A 90 4.37 3.20 4.07
N TYR A 91 4.10 3.19 2.77
CA TYR A 91 3.85 4.43 2.03
C TYR A 91 2.47 5.01 2.33
N GLY A 92 1.46 4.18 2.59
CA GLY A 92 0.17 4.63 3.09
C GLY A 92 0.28 5.35 4.42
N SER A 93 1.05 4.81 5.37
CA SER A 93 1.32 5.51 6.64
C SER A 93 2.10 6.81 6.45
N GLY A 94 2.90 6.91 5.39
CA GLY A 94 3.53 8.17 4.99
C GLY A 94 2.50 9.22 4.53
N CYS A 95 1.51 8.81 3.71
CA CYS A 95 0.41 9.68 3.32
C CYS A 95 -0.43 10.13 4.52
N MET A 96 -0.69 9.22 5.46
CA MET A 96 -1.39 9.53 6.71
C MET A 96 -0.71 10.66 7.50
N LEU A 97 0.64 10.65 7.58
CA LEU A 97 1.40 11.67 8.32
C LEU A 97 1.34 13.07 7.69
N GLU A 98 0.97 13.18 6.42
CA GLU A 98 0.76 14.48 5.75
C GLU A 98 -0.62 15.06 6.04
N LEU A 99 -1.56 14.28 6.59
CA LEU A 99 -2.90 14.74 6.96
C LEU A 99 -2.88 15.56 8.26
N PRO A 100 -3.88 16.43 8.49
CA PRO A 100 -4.13 17.06 9.78
C PRO A 100 -4.22 16.04 10.93
N GLU A 101 -3.72 16.40 12.10
CA GLU A 101 -3.57 15.46 13.24
C GLU A 101 -4.90 14.81 13.67
N GLU A 102 -5.99 15.56 13.60
CA GLU A 102 -7.34 15.07 13.92
C GLU A 102 -7.80 13.93 12.99
N GLN A 103 -7.28 13.86 11.75
CA GLN A 103 -7.59 12.79 10.79
C GLN A 103 -6.66 11.61 10.95
N GLN A 104 -5.44 11.83 11.46
CA GLN A 104 -4.45 10.76 11.59
C GLN A 104 -4.88 9.66 12.56
N ALA A 105 -5.58 10.01 13.65
CA ALA A 105 -5.93 9.06 14.72
C ALA A 105 -6.70 7.85 14.19
N PHE A 106 -7.64 8.06 13.28
CA PHE A 106 -8.40 6.98 12.65
C PHE A 106 -7.48 6.04 11.85
N TYR A 107 -6.64 6.59 10.99
CA TYR A 107 -5.76 5.79 10.13
C TYR A 107 -4.64 5.11 10.92
N LYS A 108 -4.11 5.73 11.97
CA LYS A 108 -3.16 5.10 12.92
C LYS A 108 -3.75 3.82 13.49
N ALA A 109 -5.00 3.88 13.98
CA ALA A 109 -5.69 2.70 14.51
C ALA A 109 -5.88 1.62 13.45
N GLN A 110 -6.26 1.99 12.22
CA GLN A 110 -6.44 1.04 11.11
C GLN A 110 -5.13 0.32 10.74
N PHE A 111 -4.02 1.06 10.58
CA PHE A 111 -2.72 0.45 10.29
C PHE A 111 -2.23 -0.45 11.42
N ALA A 112 -2.36 0.00 12.67
CA ALA A 112 -1.93 -0.78 13.83
C ALA A 112 -2.71 -2.10 13.92
N HIS A 113 -4.04 -2.05 13.83
CA HIS A 113 -4.89 -3.24 13.86
C HIS A 113 -4.52 -4.22 12.74
N LEU A 114 -4.45 -3.74 11.52
CA LEU A 114 -4.14 -4.55 10.35
C LEU A 114 -2.76 -5.20 10.43
N LEU A 115 -1.75 -4.49 10.90
CA LEU A 115 -0.41 -5.05 11.04
C LEU A 115 -0.32 -6.07 12.17
N LEU A 116 -0.96 -5.81 13.31
CA LEU A 116 -0.97 -6.75 14.42
C LEU A 116 -1.69 -8.06 14.05
N ASP A 117 -2.75 -8.00 13.26
CA ASP A 117 -3.46 -9.18 12.75
C ASP A 117 -2.61 -10.00 11.75
N LEU A 118 -1.67 -9.35 11.07
CA LEU A 118 -0.80 -9.99 10.08
C LEU A 118 0.55 -10.48 10.66
N GLN A 119 0.79 -10.28 11.94
CA GLN A 119 2.02 -10.73 12.58
C GLN A 119 2.08 -12.25 12.62
N GLU A 120 3.21 -12.81 12.24
CA GLU A 120 3.45 -14.25 12.31
C GLU A 120 3.71 -14.70 13.76
N SER A 121 3.57 -16.00 14.03
CA SER A 121 3.76 -16.57 15.36
C SER A 121 5.16 -16.38 15.94
N ASP A 122 6.17 -16.17 15.09
CA ASP A 122 7.55 -15.87 15.47
C ASP A 122 7.82 -14.37 15.68
N GLY A 123 6.76 -13.54 15.57
CA GLY A 123 6.82 -12.10 15.78
C GLY A 123 7.24 -11.29 14.56
N CYS A 124 7.53 -11.92 13.43
CA CYS A 124 7.89 -11.23 12.19
C CYS A 124 6.68 -10.91 11.28
N TRP A 125 6.95 -10.26 10.16
CA TRP A 125 6.01 -10.04 9.06
C TRP A 125 6.65 -10.50 7.75
N CYS A 126 5.94 -11.35 7.00
CA CYS A 126 6.39 -11.88 5.73
C CYS A 126 5.27 -11.80 4.68
N ASP A 127 5.55 -11.24 3.52
CA ASP A 127 4.58 -11.12 2.42
C ASP A 127 4.89 -12.01 1.21
N PHE A 128 6.09 -12.56 1.11
CA PHE A 128 6.47 -13.41 0.00
C PHE A 128 7.30 -14.63 0.45
N PRO A 129 6.96 -15.86 -0.01
CA PRO A 129 7.50 -17.08 0.59
C PRO A 129 8.82 -17.58 -0.04
N LEU A 130 9.25 -17.06 -1.20
CA LEU A 130 10.33 -17.70 -1.97
C LEU A 130 11.74 -17.23 -1.62
N TYR A 131 11.88 -16.13 -0.88
CA TYR A 131 13.19 -15.55 -0.56
C TYR A 131 13.27 -15.12 0.89
N ASP A 132 14.29 -15.52 1.60
CA ASP A 132 14.47 -15.26 3.04
C ASP A 132 14.49 -13.77 3.38
N TYR A 133 14.99 -12.90 2.48
CA TYR A 133 15.04 -11.46 2.73
C TYR A 133 13.66 -10.81 2.84
N HIS A 134 12.59 -11.45 2.36
CA HIS A 134 11.23 -10.91 2.48
C HIS A 134 10.72 -10.86 3.92
N GLN A 135 11.20 -11.72 4.80
CA GLN A 135 10.89 -11.66 6.21
C GLN A 135 11.52 -10.41 6.86
N SER A 136 12.80 -10.16 6.61
CA SER A 136 13.50 -8.97 7.12
C SER A 136 12.90 -7.68 6.54
N TYR A 137 12.62 -7.66 5.24
CA TYR A 137 12.00 -6.56 4.52
C TYR A 137 10.58 -6.26 5.06
N GLY A 138 9.71 -7.28 5.13
CA GLY A 138 8.34 -7.15 5.63
C GLY A 138 8.30 -6.67 7.08
N THR A 139 9.15 -7.26 7.94
CA THR A 139 9.27 -6.88 9.34
C THR A 139 9.75 -5.43 9.50
N ALA A 140 10.75 -5.01 8.71
CA ALA A 140 11.24 -3.63 8.76
C ALA A 140 10.13 -2.62 8.38
N PHE A 141 9.41 -2.86 7.30
CA PHE A 141 8.31 -1.99 6.89
C PHE A 141 7.14 -1.99 7.87
N ALA A 142 6.79 -3.15 8.44
CA ALA A 142 5.75 -3.24 9.47
C ALA A 142 6.11 -2.44 10.72
N ILE A 143 7.33 -2.60 11.24
CA ILE A 143 7.82 -1.86 12.41
C ILE A 143 7.84 -0.35 12.12
N MET A 144 8.38 0.08 10.97
CA MET A 144 8.41 1.50 10.60
C MET A 144 6.99 2.08 10.48
N THR A 145 6.03 1.31 10.01
CA THR A 145 4.62 1.73 9.96
C THR A 145 4.04 1.85 11.36
N LEU A 146 4.24 0.85 12.23
CA LEU A 146 3.77 0.88 13.62
C LEU A 146 4.37 2.04 14.43
N VAL A 147 5.64 2.39 14.19
CA VAL A 147 6.27 3.57 14.83
C VAL A 147 5.55 4.86 14.47
N ARG A 148 5.04 4.99 13.24
CA ARG A 148 4.24 6.15 12.79
C ARG A 148 2.82 6.17 13.37
N CYS A 149 2.36 5.05 13.90
CA CYS A 149 1.03 4.93 14.52
C CYS A 149 0.98 5.28 16.02
N ARG A 150 2.11 5.67 16.59
CA ARG A 150 2.22 6.12 18.00
C ARG A 150 1.62 7.49 18.21
#